data_5d3c00f764bd6babec7900cd0d9bd78a
#
_entry.id   5d3c00f764bd6babec7900cd0d9bd78a
#
_cell.length_a   1.000
_cell.length_b   1.000
_cell.length_c   1.000
_cell.angle_alpha   90.00
_cell.angle_beta   90.00
_cell.angle_gamma   90.00
#
_symmetry.space_group_name_H-M   'P 1'
#
loop_
_entity.id
_entity.type
_entity.pdbx_description
1 polymer ?
#
loop_
_entity_poly.entity_id
_entity_poly.type
_entity_poly.pdbx_seq_one_letter_code
_entity_poly.pdbx_strand_id
1 'polypeptide(L)'
;ELIERYLLADNDVLFARIGATTGKNFLVKKPPVAVFASYLIRVRLRGEVSADFVSQFCDTRAYWRQIDTNKGNNLKGGINSSTLKRLLVPVPVDRTEQCAIADIFRQIDMKAAHTRRKRTALADLFRTLLHQLMTAQIRVHDLDLSFLIASSA
;
A
#
# COMPACT_ATOMS: atom_id res chain seq x y z
N GLU A 1 7.09 -27.02 -15.14
CA GLU A 1 7.86 -27.09 -13.87
C GLU A 1 8.55 -25.77 -13.48
N LEU A 2 9.31 -25.09 -14.39
CA LEU A 2 9.98 -23.82 -14.04
C LEU A 2 8.99 -22.68 -13.77
N ILE A 3 7.96 -22.53 -14.58
CA ILE A 3 6.94 -21.49 -14.44
C ILE A 3 6.14 -21.67 -13.14
N GLU A 4 5.76 -22.88 -12.81
CA GLU A 4 4.99 -23.20 -11.59
C GLU A 4 5.69 -22.72 -10.31
N ARG A 5 7.01 -22.76 -10.32
CA ARG A 5 7.85 -22.33 -9.20
C ARG A 5 7.76 -20.82 -8.95
N TYR A 6 7.40 -20.03 -9.97
CA TYR A 6 7.31 -18.57 -9.90
C TYR A 6 5.87 -18.05 -9.89
N LEU A 7 4.87 -18.95 -9.98
CA LEU A 7 3.47 -18.57 -9.87
C LEU A 7 3.17 -17.92 -8.51
N LEU A 8 2.44 -16.84 -8.56
CA LEU A 8 1.92 -16.17 -7.38
C LEU A 8 0.76 -16.96 -6.80
N ALA A 9 0.72 -17.02 -5.49
CA ALA A 9 -0.38 -17.60 -4.74
C ALA A 9 -0.98 -16.53 -3.80
N ASP A 10 -2.19 -16.81 -3.34
CA ASP A 10 -2.83 -15.97 -2.33
C ASP A 10 -1.98 -15.94 -1.06
N ASN A 11 -1.87 -14.77 -0.44
CA ASN A 11 -1.04 -14.49 0.73
C ASN A 11 0.49 -14.58 0.50
N ASP A 12 0.97 -14.65 -0.74
CA ASP A 12 2.38 -14.38 -1.00
C ASP A 12 2.70 -12.91 -0.64
N VAL A 13 3.83 -12.67 0.01
CA VAL A 13 4.33 -11.32 0.27
C VAL A 13 5.55 -11.08 -0.60
N LEU A 14 5.46 -10.08 -1.47
CA LEU A 14 6.55 -9.69 -2.38
C LEU A 14 7.31 -8.52 -1.79
N PHE A 15 8.64 -8.58 -1.83
CA PHE A 15 9.51 -7.49 -1.39
C PHE A 15 10.36 -6.97 -2.54
N ALA A 16 10.40 -5.67 -2.71
CA ALA A 16 11.31 -5.03 -3.66
C ALA A 16 12.75 -5.16 -3.16
N ARG A 17 13.62 -5.76 -3.99
CA ARG A 17 14.99 -6.08 -3.59
C ARG A 17 16.00 -5.00 -3.94
N ILE A 18 15.73 -4.17 -4.96
CA ILE A 18 16.65 -3.15 -5.51
C ILE A 18 15.91 -1.87 -5.87
N GLY A 19 16.67 -0.76 -5.96
CA GLY A 19 16.17 0.54 -6.41
C GLY A 19 15.53 1.38 -5.29
N ALA A 20 14.85 2.45 -5.67
CA ALA A 20 14.24 3.41 -4.75
C ALA A 20 13.14 2.81 -3.86
N THR A 21 12.58 1.68 -4.26
CA THR A 21 11.54 0.98 -3.52
C THR A 21 12.06 -0.17 -2.67
N THR A 22 13.38 -0.34 -2.55
CA THR A 22 14.00 -1.43 -1.78
C THR A 22 13.41 -1.53 -0.37
N GLY A 23 12.92 -2.71 0.00
CA GLY A 23 12.27 -2.98 1.27
C GLY A 23 10.76 -2.78 1.27
N LYS A 24 10.16 -2.12 0.26
CA LYS A 24 8.70 -2.08 0.16
C LYS A 24 8.13 -3.46 -0.08
N ASN A 25 7.01 -3.74 0.55
CA ASN A 25 6.29 -5.00 0.39
C ASN A 25 5.00 -4.81 -0.40
N PHE A 26 4.49 -5.92 -0.93
CA PHE A 26 3.17 -6.03 -1.54
C PHE A 26 2.56 -7.37 -1.17
N LEU A 27 1.41 -7.33 -0.52
CA LEU A 27 0.64 -8.53 -0.18
C LEU A 27 -0.23 -8.94 -1.38
N VAL A 28 -0.01 -10.14 -1.86
CA VAL A 28 -0.75 -10.71 -2.99
C VAL A 28 -2.08 -11.26 -2.50
N LYS A 29 -3.18 -10.78 -3.07
CA LYS A 29 -4.53 -11.27 -2.80
C LYS A 29 -5.22 -11.66 -4.10
N LYS A 30 -5.72 -12.89 -4.16
CA LYS A 30 -6.45 -13.45 -5.30
C LYS A 30 -5.76 -13.14 -6.63
N PRO A 31 -4.48 -13.50 -6.81
CA PRO A 31 -3.77 -13.17 -8.03
C PRO A 31 -4.39 -13.90 -9.25
N PRO A 32 -4.37 -13.29 -10.42
CA PRO A 32 -4.54 -14.03 -11.65
C PRO A 32 -3.37 -15.00 -11.81
N VAL A 33 -3.38 -15.84 -12.86
CA VAL A 33 -2.22 -16.66 -13.22
C VAL A 33 -1.08 -15.72 -13.64
N ALA A 34 -0.16 -15.45 -12.72
CA ALA A 34 0.93 -14.50 -12.90
C ALA A 34 2.21 -14.97 -12.19
N VAL A 35 3.34 -14.48 -12.66
CA VAL A 35 4.66 -14.70 -12.08
C VAL A 35 5.26 -13.38 -11.60
N PHE A 36 6.20 -13.44 -10.67
CA PHE A 36 6.90 -12.26 -10.19
C PHE A 36 8.27 -12.12 -10.86
N ALA A 37 8.72 -10.87 -10.98
CA ALA A 37 9.98 -10.54 -11.65
C ALA A 37 11.20 -10.75 -10.73
N SER A 38 12.39 -10.89 -11.30
CA SER A 38 13.64 -11.19 -10.60
C SER A 38 14.11 -10.14 -9.59
N TYR A 39 13.61 -8.91 -9.70
CA TYR A 39 13.89 -7.83 -8.74
C TYR A 39 12.96 -7.85 -7.52
N LEU A 40 12.09 -8.85 -7.42
CA LEU A 40 11.26 -9.11 -6.26
C LEU A 40 11.72 -10.35 -5.51
N ILE A 41 11.50 -10.38 -4.22
CA ILE A 41 11.68 -11.57 -3.38
C ILE A 41 10.31 -11.96 -2.88
N ARG A 42 9.89 -13.20 -3.16
CA ARG A 42 8.65 -13.76 -2.63
C ARG A 42 8.91 -14.43 -1.29
N VAL A 43 8.09 -14.09 -0.32
CA VAL A 43 8.05 -14.72 1.00
C VAL A 43 6.70 -15.41 1.17
N ARG A 44 6.73 -16.69 1.51
CA ARG A 44 5.60 -17.49 1.96
C ARG A 44 5.74 -17.73 3.44
N LEU A 45 4.76 -17.25 4.20
CA LEU A 45 4.74 -17.49 5.63
C LEU A 45 4.31 -18.93 5.92
N ARG A 46 4.86 -19.49 6.98
CA ARG A 46 4.52 -20.85 7.42
C ARG A 46 3.77 -20.78 8.74
N GLY A 47 2.96 -21.80 8.98
CA GLY A 47 2.22 -21.94 10.23
C GLY A 47 1.09 -20.91 10.38
N GLU A 48 0.89 -20.43 11.59
CA GLU A 48 -0.26 -19.61 11.97
C GLU A 48 -0.01 -18.10 11.83
N VAL A 49 1.04 -17.70 11.14
CA VAL A 49 1.37 -16.28 10.96
C VAL A 49 0.53 -15.69 9.83
N SER A 50 -0.19 -14.62 10.15
CA SER A 50 -1.02 -13.89 9.18
C SER A 50 -0.17 -13.05 8.23
N ALA A 51 -0.35 -13.26 6.92
CA ALA A 51 0.32 -12.47 5.90
C ALA A 51 -0.14 -11.00 5.90
N ASP A 52 -1.40 -10.74 6.23
CA ASP A 52 -1.95 -9.40 6.40
C ASP A 52 -1.24 -8.68 7.55
N PHE A 53 -1.08 -9.35 8.70
CA PHE A 53 -0.37 -8.79 9.86
C PHE A 53 1.09 -8.44 9.52
N VAL A 54 1.81 -9.37 8.89
CA VAL A 54 3.21 -9.14 8.50
C VAL A 54 3.33 -8.01 7.48
N SER A 55 2.43 -7.93 6.52
CA SER A 55 2.39 -6.83 5.55
C SER A 55 2.20 -5.48 6.24
N GLN A 56 1.29 -5.38 7.20
CA GLN A 56 1.08 -4.16 8.00
C GLN A 56 2.29 -3.81 8.86
N PHE A 57 2.95 -4.82 9.46
CA PHE A 57 4.18 -4.58 10.21
C PHE A 57 5.27 -3.94 9.34
N CYS A 58 5.34 -4.28 8.06
CA CYS A 58 6.32 -3.72 7.13
C CYS A 58 6.15 -2.21 6.86
N ASP A 59 5.03 -1.61 7.26
CA ASP A 59 4.83 -0.16 7.19
C ASP A 59 5.33 0.58 8.45
N THR A 60 5.74 -0.16 9.49
CA THR A 60 6.19 0.41 10.75
C THR A 60 7.63 0.93 10.71
N ARG A 61 7.93 1.89 11.60
CA ARG A 61 9.30 2.36 11.81
C ARG A 61 10.24 1.23 12.30
N ALA A 62 9.72 0.27 13.06
CA ALA A 62 10.49 -0.86 13.56
C ALA A 62 11.00 -1.75 12.43
N TYR A 63 10.16 -2.00 11.43
CA TYR A 63 10.57 -2.69 10.21
C TYR A 63 11.63 -1.89 9.43
N TRP A 64 11.36 -0.62 9.15
CA TRP A 64 12.24 0.22 8.33
C TRP A 64 13.63 0.41 8.96
N ARG A 65 13.73 0.53 10.28
CA ARG A 65 15.02 0.53 10.99
C ARG A 65 15.83 -0.75 10.71
N GLN A 66 15.17 -1.91 10.72
CA GLN A 66 15.84 -3.18 10.41
C GLN A 66 16.30 -3.24 8.95
N ILE A 67 15.47 -2.77 8.01
CA ILE A 67 15.83 -2.70 6.60
C ILE A 67 17.01 -1.74 6.39
N ASP A 68 16.99 -0.55 6.96
CA ASP A 68 18.05 0.45 6.78
C ASP A 68 19.39 -0.01 7.38
N THR A 69 19.36 -0.66 8.56
CA THR A 69 20.55 -1.27 9.15
C THR A 69 21.13 -2.37 8.27
N ASN A 70 20.26 -3.15 7.60
CA ASN A 70 20.67 -4.28 6.77
C ASN A 70 20.95 -3.90 5.30
N LYS A 71 20.51 -2.74 4.84
CA LYS A 71 20.92 -2.16 3.54
C LYS A 71 22.42 -1.87 3.48
N GLY A 72 23.08 -1.87 4.64
CA GLY A 72 24.46 -1.54 4.93
C GLY A 72 25.43 -1.64 3.78
N ASN A 73 26.38 -0.71 3.69
CA ASN A 73 27.63 -0.69 2.89
C ASN A 73 27.67 -1.30 1.46
N ASN A 74 26.61 -1.87 0.96
CA ASN A 74 26.53 -2.30 -0.43
C ASN A 74 26.26 -1.07 -1.30
N LEU A 75 27.22 -0.70 -2.12
CA LEU A 75 27.14 0.37 -3.12
C LEU A 75 25.86 0.39 -3.99
N LYS A 76 25.06 -0.65 -3.96
CA LYS A 76 23.80 -0.80 -4.70
C LYS A 76 22.54 -0.81 -3.82
N GLY A 77 22.65 -0.65 -2.48
CA GLY A 77 21.49 -0.45 -1.59
C GLY A 77 20.37 -1.50 -1.66
N GLY A 78 20.69 -2.75 -2.00
CA GLY A 78 19.70 -3.82 -2.15
C GLY A 78 19.55 -4.69 -0.91
N ILE A 79 18.43 -5.41 -0.82
CA ILE A 79 18.21 -6.49 0.15
C ILE A 79 18.17 -7.84 -0.55
N ASN A 80 18.45 -8.88 0.21
CA ASN A 80 18.42 -10.26 -0.28
C ASN A 80 17.58 -11.15 0.65
N SER A 81 17.39 -12.40 0.24
CA SER A 81 16.60 -13.35 1.04
C SER A 81 17.19 -13.60 2.44
N SER A 82 18.53 -13.53 2.60
CA SER A 82 19.18 -13.67 3.90
C SER A 82 18.85 -12.49 4.83
N THR A 83 18.76 -11.27 4.28
CA THR A 83 18.30 -10.08 5.00
C THR A 83 16.87 -10.27 5.52
N LEU A 84 15.95 -10.68 4.63
CA LEU A 84 14.55 -10.88 5.01
C LEU A 84 14.39 -11.99 6.07
N LYS A 85 15.18 -13.07 6.00
CA LYS A 85 15.14 -14.16 6.99
C LYS A 85 15.59 -13.73 8.39
N ARG A 86 16.36 -12.67 8.52
CA ARG A 86 16.84 -12.14 9.80
C ARG A 86 15.95 -11.07 10.41
N LEU A 87 14.90 -10.64 9.69
CA LEU A 87 13.96 -9.67 10.24
C LEU A 87 13.20 -10.26 11.42
N LEU A 88 13.12 -9.48 12.47
CA LEU A 88 12.35 -9.80 13.66
C LEU A 88 10.99 -9.15 13.58
N VAL A 89 9.96 -9.96 13.61
CA VAL A 89 8.57 -9.52 13.58
C VAL A 89 7.92 -9.94 14.90
N PRO A 90 7.50 -9.01 15.75
CA PRO A 90 6.75 -9.34 16.96
C PRO A 90 5.35 -9.79 16.56
N VAL A 91 5.08 -11.08 16.65
CA VAL A 91 3.82 -11.69 16.23
C VAL A 91 3.05 -12.10 17.47
N PRO A 92 1.78 -11.66 17.67
CA PRO A 92 0.91 -12.23 18.69
C PRO A 92 0.77 -13.74 18.51
N VAL A 93 0.72 -14.47 19.62
CA VAL A 93 0.61 -15.94 19.60
C VAL A 93 -0.76 -16.35 19.01
N ASP A 94 -1.81 -15.62 19.36
CA ASP A 94 -3.16 -15.88 18.85
C ASP A 94 -3.32 -15.30 17.44
N ARG A 95 -3.64 -16.19 16.50
CA ARG A 95 -3.93 -15.81 15.12
C ARG A 95 -5.16 -14.91 15.00
N THR A 96 -6.15 -15.07 15.87
CA THR A 96 -7.35 -14.23 15.90
C THR A 96 -6.97 -12.79 16.19
N GLU A 97 -6.07 -12.57 17.13
CA GLU A 97 -5.54 -11.24 17.46
C GLU A 97 -4.76 -10.63 16.27
N GLN A 98 -3.90 -11.42 15.60
CA GLN A 98 -3.20 -10.97 14.39
C GLN A 98 -4.18 -10.49 13.32
N CYS A 99 -5.24 -11.26 13.06
CA CYS A 99 -6.25 -10.91 12.07
C CYS A 99 -7.04 -9.66 12.48
N ALA A 100 -7.43 -9.55 13.74
CA ALA A 100 -8.14 -8.38 14.26
C ALA A 100 -7.32 -7.09 14.10
N ILE A 101 -6.03 -7.14 14.44
CA ILE A 101 -5.10 -6.01 14.25
C ILE A 101 -5.00 -5.64 12.76
N ALA A 102 -4.78 -6.63 11.89
CA ALA A 102 -4.66 -6.40 10.46
C ALA A 102 -5.95 -5.81 9.85
N ASP A 103 -7.11 -6.27 10.30
CA ASP A 103 -8.41 -5.77 9.85
C ASP A 103 -8.65 -4.31 10.24
N ILE A 104 -8.26 -3.90 11.45
CA ILE A 104 -8.35 -2.51 11.89
C ILE A 104 -7.53 -1.60 10.96
N PHE A 105 -6.27 -1.94 10.70
CA PHE A 105 -5.43 -1.15 9.81
C PHE A 105 -5.94 -1.14 8.37
N ARG A 106 -6.41 -2.28 7.87
CA ARG A 106 -7.04 -2.34 6.55
C ARG A 106 -8.23 -1.40 6.41
N GLN A 107 -9.10 -1.31 7.43
CA GLN A 107 -10.23 -0.37 7.43
C GLN A 107 -9.77 1.09 7.41
N ILE A 108 -8.72 1.41 8.19
CA ILE A 108 -8.12 2.75 8.20
C ILE A 108 -7.55 3.09 6.82
N ASP A 109 -6.82 2.18 6.19
CA ASP A 109 -6.23 2.36 4.86
C ASP A 109 -7.31 2.57 3.79
N MET A 110 -8.40 1.79 3.84
CA MET A 110 -9.54 1.96 2.94
C MET A 110 -10.18 3.34 3.09
N LYS A 111 -10.40 3.79 4.32
CA LYS A 111 -10.95 5.13 4.61
C LYS A 111 -10.01 6.24 4.15
N ALA A 112 -8.72 6.10 4.39
CA ALA A 112 -7.71 7.04 3.94
C ALA A 112 -7.64 7.11 2.40
N ALA A 113 -7.69 5.97 1.72
CA ALA A 113 -7.73 5.90 0.26
C ALA A 113 -9.00 6.57 -0.30
N HIS A 114 -10.17 6.32 0.29
CA HIS A 114 -11.43 6.97 -0.08
C HIS A 114 -11.34 8.50 0.06
N THR A 115 -10.83 8.96 1.20
CA THR A 115 -10.66 10.39 1.46
C THR A 115 -9.70 11.07 0.48
N ARG A 116 -8.60 10.39 0.12
CA ARG A 116 -7.66 10.88 -0.91
C ARG A 116 -8.34 11.01 -2.28
N ARG A 117 -9.13 10.00 -2.69
CA ARG A 117 -9.88 10.04 -3.96
C ARG A 117 -10.88 11.20 -3.98
N LYS A 118 -11.63 11.39 -2.88
CA LYS A 118 -12.56 12.52 -2.73
C LYS A 118 -11.83 13.86 -2.86
N ARG A 119 -10.69 14.03 -2.19
CA ARG A 119 -9.87 15.24 -2.29
C ARG A 119 -9.41 15.52 -3.71
N THR A 120 -8.95 14.49 -4.43
CA THR A 120 -8.52 14.63 -5.83
C THR A 120 -9.69 15.05 -6.71
N ALA A 121 -10.84 14.39 -6.60
CA ALA A 121 -12.03 14.74 -7.37
C ALA A 121 -12.50 16.20 -7.12
N LEU A 122 -12.47 16.64 -5.86
CA LEU A 122 -12.80 18.03 -5.51
C LEU A 122 -11.78 19.02 -6.07
N ALA A 123 -10.49 18.70 -6.07
CA ALA A 123 -9.47 19.54 -6.67
C ALA A 123 -9.60 19.65 -8.19
N ASP A 124 -9.96 18.55 -8.84
CA ASP A 124 -10.19 18.55 -10.29
C ASP A 124 -11.46 19.32 -10.66
N LEU A 125 -12.53 19.15 -9.89
CA LEU A 125 -13.76 19.96 -10.04
C LEU A 125 -13.46 21.45 -9.88
N PHE A 126 -12.71 21.83 -8.83
CA PHE A 126 -12.31 23.22 -8.61
C PHE A 126 -11.54 23.80 -9.79
N ARG A 127 -10.55 23.06 -10.33
CA ARG A 127 -9.77 23.50 -11.50
C ARG A 127 -10.65 23.67 -12.73
N THR A 128 -11.58 22.74 -12.96
CA THR A 128 -12.49 22.78 -14.11
C THR A 128 -13.42 23.99 -14.00
N LEU A 129 -14.07 24.19 -12.86
CA LEU A 129 -14.94 25.33 -12.63
C LEU A 129 -14.18 26.67 -12.73
N LEU A 130 -12.98 26.73 -12.12
CA LEU A 130 -12.15 27.93 -12.23
C LEU A 130 -11.85 28.27 -13.69
N HIS A 131 -11.44 27.28 -14.48
CA HIS A 131 -11.19 27.48 -15.91
C HIS A 131 -12.45 27.94 -16.66
N GLN A 132 -13.57 27.27 -16.48
CA GLN A 132 -14.82 27.57 -17.20
C GLN A 132 -15.40 28.95 -16.84
N LEU A 133 -15.32 29.33 -15.57
CA LEU A 133 -15.77 30.64 -15.11
C LEU A 133 -14.82 31.76 -15.58
N MET A 134 -13.51 31.56 -15.46
CA MET A 134 -12.53 32.58 -15.86
C MET A 134 -12.42 32.79 -17.36
N THR A 135 -12.79 31.77 -18.16
CA THR A 135 -12.84 31.85 -19.62
C THR A 135 -14.25 32.20 -20.15
N ALA A 136 -15.19 32.52 -19.27
CA ALA A 136 -16.59 32.82 -19.60
C ALA A 136 -17.33 31.72 -20.40
N GLN A 137 -16.86 30.45 -20.28
CA GLN A 137 -17.55 29.28 -20.85
C GLN A 137 -18.85 29.00 -20.10
N ILE A 138 -18.88 29.28 -18.79
CA ILE A 138 -20.06 29.22 -17.94
C ILE A 138 -20.16 30.57 -17.24
N ARG A 139 -21.37 31.09 -17.08
CA ARG A 139 -21.63 32.33 -16.32
C ARG A 139 -22.18 32.01 -14.96
N VAL A 140 -21.82 32.82 -13.94
CA VAL A 140 -22.21 32.59 -12.54
C VAL A 140 -23.74 32.53 -12.38
N HIS A 141 -24.47 33.32 -13.14
CA HIS A 141 -25.94 33.34 -13.05
C HIS A 141 -26.63 32.08 -13.63
N ASP A 142 -25.89 31.27 -14.39
CA ASP A 142 -26.37 29.97 -14.91
C ASP A 142 -26.20 28.84 -13.90
N LEU A 143 -25.51 29.10 -12.76
CA LEU A 143 -25.25 28.11 -11.72
C LEU A 143 -26.30 28.15 -10.61
N ASP A 144 -26.89 26.99 -10.30
CA ASP A 144 -27.70 26.86 -9.10
C ASP A 144 -26.77 26.70 -7.86
N LEU A 145 -26.65 27.80 -7.09
CA LEU A 145 -25.83 27.85 -5.87
C LEU A 145 -26.69 27.76 -4.60
N SER A 146 -27.96 27.45 -4.69
CA SER A 146 -28.92 27.42 -3.57
C SER A 146 -28.41 26.48 -2.41
N PHE A 147 -27.77 25.37 -2.76
CA PHE A 147 -27.23 24.41 -1.78
C PHE A 147 -26.04 24.96 -0.95
N LEU A 148 -25.26 25.90 -1.50
CA LEU A 148 -24.13 26.50 -0.77
C LEU A 148 -24.62 27.47 0.31
N ILE A 149 -25.73 28.16 0.06
CA ILE A 149 -26.33 29.12 0.99
C ILE A 149 -26.98 28.35 2.16
N ALA A 150 -27.62 27.20 1.88
CA ALA A 150 -28.26 26.37 2.91
C ALA A 150 -27.26 25.67 3.85
N SER A 151 -25.99 25.49 3.47
CA SER A 151 -24.96 24.84 4.29
C SER A 151 -24.15 25.81 5.16
N SER A 152 -24.37 27.12 5.04
CA SER A 152 -23.66 28.18 5.80
C SER A 152 -24.53 28.81 6.90
N ALA A 153 -25.74 28.33 7.13
CA ALA A 153 -26.63 28.68 8.22
C ALA A 153 -26.66 27.55 9.27
#